data_1bb2f1862d63ba442bbca58e4c97c942
#
_entry.id   1bb2f1862d63ba442bbca58e4c97c942
#
_cell.length_a   1.000
_cell.length_b   1.000
_cell.length_c   1.000
_cell.angle_alpha   90.00
_cell.angle_beta   90.00
_cell.angle_gamma   90.00
#
_symmetry.space_group_name_H-M   'P 1'
#
loop_
_entity.id
_entity.type
_entity.pdbx_description
1 polymer ?
#
loop_
_entity_poly.entity_id
_entity_poly.type
_entity_poly.pdbx_seq_one_letter_code
_entity_poly.pdbx_strand_id
1 'polypeptide(L)'
;KMYTTYYLNAGITAQKAGKTAAAEEAYKEILEVQKNNTNALYSLGALKYNDATKTLATDRDKAKTIYTEAKGYLESVAKLLTNPKQKAMLDNVNGMLKQIDIQLQAE
;
A
#
# COMPACT_ATOMS: atom_id res chain seq x y z
N LYS A 1 4.42 -14.35 -15.18
CA LYS A 1 2.96 -14.32 -15.04
C LYS A 1 2.49 -15.15 -13.87
N MET A 2 2.91 -16.41 -13.84
CA MET A 2 2.59 -17.28 -12.71
C MET A 2 3.22 -16.75 -11.44
N TYR A 3 4.38 -16.13 -11.57
CA TYR A 3 5.07 -15.55 -10.42
C TYR A 3 4.27 -14.45 -9.75
N THR A 4 3.59 -13.61 -10.54
CA THR A 4 2.79 -12.52 -9.99
C THR A 4 1.71 -13.05 -9.06
N THR A 5 0.96 -14.06 -9.50
CA THR A 5 -0.08 -14.66 -8.69
C THR A 5 0.50 -15.31 -7.43
N TYR A 6 1.63 -16.00 -7.59
CA TYR A 6 2.30 -16.65 -6.47
C TYR A 6 2.67 -15.63 -5.39
N TYR A 7 3.33 -14.54 -5.79
CA TYR A 7 3.76 -13.52 -4.83
C TYR A 7 2.58 -12.74 -4.26
N LEU A 8 1.54 -12.51 -5.04
CA LEU A 8 0.35 -11.84 -4.53
C LEU A 8 -0.28 -12.69 -3.41
N ASN A 9 -0.43 -13.98 -3.65
CA ASN A 9 -0.99 -14.89 -2.64
C ASN A 9 -0.08 -14.99 -1.42
N ALA A 10 1.24 -15.04 -1.64
CA ALA A 10 2.20 -15.09 -0.54
C ALA A 10 2.12 -13.83 0.32
N GLY A 11 1.97 -12.67 -0.34
CA GLY A 11 1.85 -11.41 0.38
C GLY A 11 0.56 -11.35 1.20
N ILE A 12 -0.55 -11.74 0.61
CA ILE A 12 -1.84 -11.76 1.30
C ILE A 12 -1.79 -12.70 2.50
N THR A 13 -1.23 -13.89 2.30
CA THR A 13 -1.10 -14.88 3.38
C THR A 13 -0.25 -14.34 4.52
N ALA A 14 0.89 -13.74 4.18
CA ALA A 14 1.78 -13.16 5.18
C ALA A 14 1.09 -12.02 5.93
N GLN A 15 0.34 -11.19 5.21
CA GLN A 15 -0.37 -10.07 5.81
C GLN A 15 -1.41 -10.55 6.80
N LYS A 16 -2.16 -11.59 6.44
CA LYS A 16 -3.16 -12.18 7.33
C LYS A 16 -2.52 -12.80 8.57
N ALA A 17 -1.30 -13.29 8.44
CA ALA A 17 -0.56 -13.87 9.56
C ALA A 17 0.15 -12.82 10.41
N GLY A 18 0.03 -11.55 10.06
CA GLY A 18 0.70 -10.48 10.79
C GLY A 18 2.16 -10.31 10.44
N LYS A 19 2.64 -10.96 9.38
CA LYS A 19 4.04 -10.90 8.95
C LYS A 19 4.21 -9.78 7.94
N THR A 20 4.22 -8.55 8.43
CA THR A 20 4.24 -7.36 7.59
C THR A 20 5.47 -7.29 6.68
N ALA A 21 6.67 -7.60 7.22
CA ALA A 21 7.88 -7.54 6.41
C ALA A 21 7.86 -8.54 5.27
N ALA A 22 7.37 -9.76 5.52
CA ALA A 22 7.27 -10.79 4.49
C ALA A 22 6.27 -10.39 3.41
N ALA A 23 5.14 -9.80 3.82
CA ALA A 23 4.14 -9.32 2.88
C ALA A 23 4.71 -8.22 2.00
N GLU A 24 5.43 -7.28 2.59
CA GLU A 24 6.05 -6.19 1.85
C GLU A 24 7.02 -6.71 0.81
N GLU A 25 7.86 -7.68 1.17
CA GLU A 25 8.81 -8.26 0.24
C GLU A 25 8.11 -8.93 -0.94
N ALA A 26 7.05 -9.68 -0.66
CA ALA A 26 6.30 -10.36 -1.71
C ALA A 26 5.71 -9.37 -2.71
N TYR A 27 5.10 -8.30 -2.22
CA TYR A 27 4.52 -7.29 -3.10
C TYR A 27 5.60 -6.56 -3.90
N LYS A 28 6.76 -6.29 -3.30
CA LYS A 28 7.87 -5.64 -4.01
C LYS A 28 8.43 -6.51 -5.13
N GLU A 29 8.44 -7.83 -4.93
CA GLU A 29 8.88 -8.75 -5.98
C GLU A 29 8.00 -8.61 -7.23
N ILE A 30 6.69 -8.45 -7.02
CA ILE A 30 5.77 -8.25 -8.14
C ILE A 30 6.14 -6.98 -8.89
N LEU A 31 6.44 -5.90 -8.18
CA LEU A 31 6.74 -4.61 -8.79
C LEU A 31 8.07 -4.60 -9.52
N GLU A 32 8.99 -5.52 -9.19
CA GLU A 32 10.23 -5.65 -9.94
C GLU A 32 9.98 -6.16 -11.35
N VAL A 33 8.97 -6.99 -11.52
CA VAL A 33 8.62 -7.56 -12.82
C VAL A 33 7.57 -6.72 -13.52
N GLN A 34 6.60 -6.21 -12.77
CA GLN A 34 5.48 -5.44 -13.29
C GLN A 34 5.32 -4.16 -12.47
N LYS A 35 6.04 -3.11 -12.89
CA LYS A 35 6.08 -1.84 -12.16
C LYS A 35 4.70 -1.23 -11.91
N ASN A 36 3.77 -1.44 -12.84
CA ASN A 36 2.44 -0.83 -12.79
C ASN A 36 1.37 -1.83 -12.41
N ASN A 37 1.72 -2.90 -11.70
CA ASN A 37 0.72 -3.87 -11.23
C ASN A 37 -0.14 -3.19 -10.17
N THR A 38 -1.40 -2.92 -10.52
CA THR A 38 -2.30 -2.18 -9.62
C THR A 38 -2.57 -2.91 -8.33
N ASN A 39 -2.72 -4.23 -8.38
CA ASN A 39 -2.97 -5.02 -7.17
C ASN A 39 -1.81 -4.94 -6.20
N ALA A 40 -0.57 -5.05 -6.72
CA ALA A 40 0.62 -4.97 -5.88
C ALA A 40 0.79 -3.57 -5.30
N LEU A 41 0.61 -2.53 -6.13
CA LEU A 41 0.72 -1.15 -5.67
C LEU A 41 -0.33 -0.84 -4.60
N TYR A 42 -1.57 -1.26 -4.83
CA TYR A 42 -2.63 -1.04 -3.87
C TYR A 42 -2.35 -1.78 -2.56
N SER A 43 -1.97 -3.05 -2.66
CA SER A 43 -1.72 -3.88 -1.48
C SER A 43 -0.56 -3.33 -0.67
N LEU A 44 0.51 -2.93 -1.35
CA LEU A 44 1.68 -2.38 -0.68
C LEU A 44 1.37 -1.04 -0.03
N GLY A 45 0.63 -0.18 -0.75
CA GLY A 45 0.20 1.10 -0.21
C GLY A 45 -0.67 0.95 1.02
N ALA A 46 -1.65 0.05 0.97
CA ALA A 46 -2.54 -0.21 2.10
C ALA A 46 -1.77 -0.81 3.28
N LEU A 47 -0.82 -1.71 2.99
CA LEU A 47 0.02 -2.32 4.02
C LEU A 47 0.82 -1.25 4.76
N LYS A 48 1.47 -0.36 4.02
CA LYS A 48 2.25 0.73 4.60
C LYS A 48 1.35 1.70 5.37
N TYR A 49 0.17 1.99 4.83
CA TYR A 49 -0.78 2.86 5.50
C TYR A 49 -1.18 2.28 6.87
N ASN A 50 -1.50 1.00 6.91
CA ASN A 50 -1.87 0.34 8.17
C ASN A 50 -0.71 0.29 9.15
N ASP A 51 0.50 0.03 8.64
CA ASP A 51 1.71 0.02 9.47
C ASP A 51 1.96 1.40 10.07
N ALA A 52 1.83 2.45 9.28
CA ALA A 52 1.99 3.81 9.76
C ALA A 52 0.97 4.15 10.84
N THR A 53 -0.28 3.73 10.65
CA THR A 53 -1.33 3.98 11.63
C THR A 53 -1.02 3.33 12.97
N LYS A 54 -0.50 2.11 12.94
CA LYS A 54 -0.09 1.42 14.17
C LYS A 54 1.11 2.11 14.81
N THR A 55 2.07 2.52 14.00
CA THR A 55 3.29 3.18 14.49
C THR A 55 2.99 4.55 15.08
N LEU A 56 1.94 5.21 14.59
CA LEU A 56 1.56 6.54 15.06
C LEU A 56 1.35 6.59 16.58
N ALA A 57 0.88 5.49 17.16
CA ALA A 57 0.62 5.41 18.58
C ALA A 57 1.90 5.48 19.43
N THR A 58 3.05 5.08 18.85
CA THR A 58 4.30 4.99 19.60
C THR A 58 5.40 5.91 19.07
N ASP A 59 5.39 6.23 17.79
CA ASP A 59 6.46 7.03 17.17
C ASP A 59 5.89 7.81 15.98
N ARG A 60 5.54 9.06 16.24
CA ARG A 60 4.92 9.91 15.21
C ARG A 60 5.84 10.18 14.03
N ASP A 61 7.12 10.43 14.29
CA ASP A 61 8.07 10.74 13.22
C ASP A 61 8.27 9.55 12.31
N LYS A 62 8.39 8.35 12.89
CA LYS A 62 8.51 7.14 12.10
C LYS A 62 7.24 6.89 11.31
N ALA A 63 6.07 7.13 11.92
CA ALA A 63 4.80 6.96 11.23
C ALA A 63 4.71 7.88 10.02
N LYS A 64 5.16 9.13 10.14
CA LYS A 64 5.14 10.06 9.01
C LYS A 64 6.00 9.57 7.84
N THR A 65 7.15 8.99 8.14
CA THR A 65 8.00 8.40 7.11
C THR A 65 7.27 7.27 6.39
N ILE A 66 6.60 6.40 7.15
CA ILE A 66 5.86 5.28 6.55
C ILE A 66 4.66 5.79 5.76
N TYR A 67 3.95 6.80 6.25
CA TYR A 67 2.85 7.42 5.52
C TYR A 67 3.33 8.00 4.18
N THR A 68 4.52 8.60 4.16
CA THR A 68 5.08 9.14 2.93
C THR A 68 5.32 8.03 1.90
N GLU A 69 5.81 6.88 2.35
CA GLU A 69 5.99 5.72 1.48
C GLU A 69 4.65 5.21 0.95
N ALA A 70 3.67 5.11 1.85
CA ALA A 70 2.33 4.67 1.45
C ALA A 70 1.74 5.62 0.41
N LYS A 71 1.93 6.91 0.61
CA LYS A 71 1.42 7.92 -0.32
C LYS A 71 1.96 7.71 -1.73
N GLY A 72 3.25 7.42 -1.84
CA GLY A 72 3.86 7.18 -3.15
C GLY A 72 3.20 6.03 -3.89
N TYR A 73 3.00 4.91 -3.21
CA TYR A 73 2.36 3.75 -3.82
C TYR A 73 0.91 4.04 -4.17
N LEU A 74 0.17 4.68 -3.27
CA LEU A 74 -1.25 4.96 -3.48
C LEU A 74 -1.47 5.98 -4.60
N GLU A 75 -0.60 6.98 -4.73
CA GLU A 75 -0.68 7.92 -5.84
C GLU A 75 -0.42 7.24 -7.17
N SER A 76 0.52 6.30 -7.19
CA SER A 76 0.81 5.55 -8.40
C SER A 76 -0.38 4.73 -8.84
N VAL A 77 -1.04 4.04 -7.90
CA VAL A 77 -2.19 3.23 -8.26
C VAL A 77 -3.38 4.11 -8.66
N ALA A 78 -3.55 5.26 -8.03
CA ALA A 78 -4.65 6.17 -8.39
C ALA A 78 -4.56 6.61 -9.85
N LYS A 79 -3.35 6.83 -10.34
CA LYS A 79 -3.13 7.22 -11.73
C LYS A 79 -3.49 6.09 -12.70
N LEU A 80 -3.42 4.86 -12.24
CA LEU A 80 -3.68 3.69 -13.09
C LEU A 80 -5.15 3.26 -13.06
N LEU A 81 -5.94 3.74 -12.09
CA LEU A 81 -7.33 3.34 -11.92
C LEU A 81 -8.24 4.25 -12.74
N THR A 82 -8.22 4.06 -14.06
CA THR A 82 -8.99 4.90 -14.99
C THR A 82 -10.29 4.25 -15.45
N ASN A 83 -10.50 2.96 -15.16
CA ASN A 83 -11.69 2.24 -15.56
C ASN A 83 -12.81 2.46 -14.55
N PRO A 84 -14.04 2.82 -14.99
CA PRO A 84 -15.16 3.00 -14.06
C PRO A 84 -15.43 1.79 -13.16
N LYS A 85 -15.08 0.59 -13.60
CA LYS A 85 -15.25 -0.63 -12.80
C LYS A 85 -14.32 -0.65 -11.59
N GLN A 86 -13.30 0.20 -11.59
CA GLN A 86 -12.33 0.27 -10.50
C GLN A 86 -12.63 1.41 -9.52
N LYS A 87 -13.82 2.01 -9.63
CA LYS A 87 -14.18 3.17 -8.82
C LYS A 87 -14.11 2.88 -7.32
N ALA A 88 -14.56 1.70 -6.90
CA ALA A 88 -14.52 1.35 -5.48
C ALA A 88 -13.08 1.33 -4.94
N MET A 89 -12.16 0.76 -5.70
CA MET A 89 -10.75 0.76 -5.31
C MET A 89 -10.19 2.17 -5.30
N LEU A 90 -10.52 2.97 -6.32
CA LEU A 90 -10.05 4.34 -6.39
C LEU A 90 -10.58 5.17 -5.21
N ASP A 91 -11.83 4.98 -4.83
CA ASP A 91 -12.40 5.67 -3.68
C ASP A 91 -11.66 5.31 -2.40
N ASN A 92 -11.31 4.03 -2.22
CA ASN A 92 -10.52 3.60 -1.07
C ASN A 92 -9.13 4.23 -1.08
N VAL A 93 -8.49 4.27 -2.25
CA VAL A 93 -7.17 4.88 -2.39
C VAL A 93 -7.23 6.36 -2.04
N ASN A 94 -8.21 7.06 -2.58
CA ASN A 94 -8.36 8.50 -2.31
C ASN A 94 -8.66 8.77 -0.85
N GLY A 95 -9.44 7.91 -0.20
CA GLY A 95 -9.70 8.02 1.24
C GLY A 95 -8.44 7.88 2.07
N MET A 96 -7.59 6.90 1.73
CA MET A 96 -6.32 6.72 2.41
C MET A 96 -5.39 7.90 2.17
N LEU A 97 -5.32 8.39 0.93
CA LEU A 97 -4.49 9.55 0.60
C LEU A 97 -4.91 10.78 1.40
N LYS A 98 -6.20 10.98 1.55
CA LYS A 98 -6.71 12.10 2.33
C LYS A 98 -6.28 12.00 3.79
N GLN A 99 -6.39 10.81 4.38
CA GLN A 99 -5.98 10.60 5.76
C GLN A 99 -4.46 10.78 5.92
N ILE A 100 -3.70 10.32 4.94
CA ILE A 100 -2.24 10.49 4.96
C ILE A 100 -1.90 11.97 4.97
N ASP A 101 -2.52 12.76 4.12
CA ASP A 101 -2.26 14.19 4.05
C ASP A 101 -2.58 14.86 5.39
N ILE A 102 -3.67 14.46 6.04
CA ILE A 102 -4.02 14.99 7.35
C ILE A 102 -2.91 14.68 8.36
N GLN A 103 -2.42 13.43 8.36
CA GLN A 103 -1.39 13.02 9.31
C GLN A 103 -0.04 13.69 9.02
N LEU A 104 0.30 13.88 7.74
CA LEU A 104 1.56 14.52 7.40
C LEU A 104 1.56 16.01 7.77
N GLN A 105 0.40 16.65 7.81
CA GLN A 105 0.28 18.05 8.19
C GLN A 105 0.16 18.23 9.69
N ALA A 106 -0.18 17.18 10.42
CA ALA A 106 -0.31 17.25 11.88
C ALA A 106 1.06 17.42 12.55
N GLU A 107 1.11 18.16 13.63
CA GLU A 107 2.36 18.41 14.36
C GLU A 107 2.51 17.60 15.61
#